data_2e5493d73a2d61ab64f8a9ecb0eb26f9
#
_entry.id   2e5493d73a2d61ab64f8a9ecb0eb26f9
#
_cell.length_a   1.000
_cell.length_b   1.000
_cell.length_c   1.000
_cell.angle_alpha   90.00
_cell.angle_beta   90.00
_cell.angle_gamma   90.00
#
_symmetry.space_group_name_H-M   'P 1'
#
loop_
_entity.id
_entity.type
_entity.pdbx_description
1 polymer ?
#
loop_
_entity_poly.entity_id
_entity_poly.type
_entity_poly.pdbx_seq_one_letter_code
_entity_poly.pdbx_strand_id
1 'polypeptide(L)'
;TQINNKGEKMDWLKNSIMMTKGVGKNSDGETHHLTEKVQGTYQYTMGPYSDPVMSIKPGDTVVVETRDAFEGKIQKESDKPSEKLEMPFLNPQNGPIMIEGAEKGDAIAVYIDKMVPRGENPLGTCCMIEEFGALTGTSYTATLNDPLPEKVRKINLDEKQVYWSDRITLPYKPHIGTLSCSPEIDSINSLTPDNHGGNMDLPDMGPGSITYLPV
;
A
#
# COMPACT_ATOMS: atom_id res chain seq x y z
N THR A 1 -17.88 19.22 -1.49
CA THR A 1 -17.60 20.59 -1.00
C THR A 1 -18.15 20.67 0.41
N GLN A 2 -17.30 20.66 1.44
CA GLN A 2 -17.75 20.87 2.81
C GLN A 2 -17.84 22.37 3.08
N ILE A 3 -18.94 22.77 3.69
CA ILE A 3 -19.24 24.15 4.09
C ILE A 3 -19.22 24.16 5.63
N ASN A 4 -18.56 25.15 6.26
CA ASN A 4 -18.59 25.28 7.71
C ASN A 4 -19.98 25.74 8.21
N ASN A 5 -20.20 25.70 9.51
CA ASN A 5 -21.47 26.11 10.13
C ASN A 5 -21.88 27.58 9.87
N LYS A 6 -21.06 28.38 9.18
CA LYS A 6 -21.33 29.76 8.76
C LYS A 6 -21.59 29.89 7.26
N GLY A 7 -21.65 28.78 6.51
CA GLY A 7 -21.88 28.80 5.06
C GLY A 7 -20.65 29.18 4.23
N GLU A 8 -19.46 29.26 4.83
CA GLU A 8 -18.22 29.59 4.14
C GLU A 8 -17.53 28.31 3.62
N LYS A 9 -16.98 28.37 2.41
CA LYS A 9 -16.10 27.30 1.90
C LYS A 9 -14.89 27.19 2.80
N MET A 10 -14.65 25.99 3.33
CA MET A 10 -13.54 25.76 4.22
C MET A 10 -12.21 26.06 3.54
N ASP A 11 -11.39 26.91 4.15
CA ASP A 11 -10.13 27.44 3.60
C ASP A 11 -9.04 26.35 3.41
N TRP A 12 -9.22 25.16 4.00
CA TRP A 12 -8.32 24.04 3.80
C TRP A 12 -8.18 23.64 2.31
N LEU A 13 -9.24 23.86 1.51
CA LEU A 13 -9.18 23.63 0.05
C LEU A 13 -8.21 24.59 -0.66
N LYS A 14 -8.04 25.82 -0.16
CA LYS A 14 -7.08 26.77 -0.73
C LYS A 14 -5.64 26.37 -0.35
N ASN A 15 -5.43 25.91 0.87
CA ASN A 15 -4.14 25.42 1.33
C ASN A 15 -3.79 24.10 0.62
N SER A 16 -4.73 23.18 0.43
CA SER A 16 -4.54 21.95 -0.34
C SER A 16 -4.20 22.24 -1.82
N ILE A 17 -4.84 23.23 -2.45
CA ILE A 17 -4.53 23.64 -3.83
C ILE A 17 -3.14 24.32 -3.92
N MET A 18 -2.69 25.02 -2.89
CA MET A 18 -1.32 25.57 -2.83
C MET A 18 -0.27 24.47 -2.59
N MET A 19 -0.58 23.41 -1.84
CA MET A 19 0.28 22.24 -1.67
C MET A 19 0.41 21.42 -2.97
N THR A 20 -0.62 21.37 -3.82
CA THR A 20 -0.57 20.70 -5.13
C THR A 20 0.35 21.39 -6.15
N LYS A 21 0.79 22.61 -5.90
CA LYS A 21 1.80 23.26 -6.77
C LYS A 21 3.20 22.63 -6.68
N GLY A 22 3.46 21.84 -5.64
CA GLY A 22 4.69 21.05 -5.48
C GLY A 22 4.50 19.56 -5.81
N VAL A 23 3.29 19.08 -6.08
CA VAL A 23 2.97 17.68 -6.35
C VAL A 23 2.83 17.48 -7.86
N GLY A 24 3.83 16.87 -8.49
CA GLY A 24 3.80 16.55 -9.91
C GLY A 24 5.18 16.44 -10.53
N LYS A 25 5.21 15.99 -11.78
CA LYS A 25 6.42 15.71 -12.58
C LYS A 25 7.42 16.88 -12.74
N ASN A 26 7.12 18.04 -12.23
CA ASN A 26 7.94 19.24 -12.34
C ASN A 26 8.41 19.76 -10.97
N SER A 27 8.47 18.91 -9.94
CA SER A 27 9.09 19.30 -8.68
C SER A 27 10.62 19.38 -8.87
N ASP A 28 11.25 20.46 -8.44
CA ASP A 28 12.71 20.58 -8.36
C ASP A 28 13.28 19.76 -7.18
N GLY A 29 12.51 18.80 -6.65
CA GLY A 29 12.88 17.95 -5.54
C GLY A 29 13.93 16.89 -5.90
N GLU A 30 14.62 16.41 -4.90
CA GLU A 30 15.61 15.33 -5.04
C GLU A 30 14.91 13.98 -5.22
N THR A 31 15.61 13.04 -5.85
CA THR A 31 15.15 11.65 -5.98
C THR A 31 15.92 10.77 -5.00
N HIS A 32 15.20 10.11 -4.10
CA HIS A 32 15.73 9.16 -3.13
C HIS A 32 15.39 7.74 -3.52
N HIS A 33 16.21 6.77 -3.09
CA HIS A 33 15.99 5.36 -3.36
C HIS A 33 15.89 4.57 -2.06
N LEU A 34 14.69 4.12 -1.74
CA LEU A 34 14.43 3.23 -0.63
C LEU A 34 14.54 1.78 -1.10
N THR A 35 15.78 1.31 -1.20
CA THR A 35 16.10 -0.07 -1.58
C THR A 35 15.91 -1.01 -0.37
N GLU A 36 15.87 -2.32 -0.61
CA GLU A 36 15.85 -3.31 0.49
C GLU A 36 17.02 -3.14 1.47
N LYS A 37 18.20 -2.73 0.96
CA LYS A 37 19.37 -2.48 1.80
C LYS A 37 19.19 -1.25 2.70
N VAL A 38 18.57 -0.19 2.20
CA VAL A 38 18.26 1.02 2.98
C VAL A 38 17.15 0.73 3.98
N GLN A 39 16.13 -0.01 3.55
CA GLN A 39 15.03 -0.42 4.43
C GLN A 39 15.52 -1.25 5.64
N GLY A 40 16.40 -2.20 5.41
CA GLY A 40 16.86 -3.10 6.46
C GLY A 40 15.74 -3.99 6.98
N THR A 41 15.12 -3.59 8.10
CA THR A 41 14.01 -4.33 8.73
C THR A 41 12.66 -3.79 8.25
N TYR A 42 11.78 -4.68 7.81
CA TYR A 42 10.40 -4.34 7.45
C TYR A 42 9.49 -4.35 8.67
N GLN A 43 8.48 -3.50 8.66
CA GLN A 43 7.49 -3.40 9.73
C GLN A 43 6.21 -4.13 9.36
N TYR A 44 5.51 -4.68 10.35
CA TYR A 44 4.17 -5.27 10.20
C TYR A 44 3.10 -4.46 10.94
N THR A 45 3.51 -3.31 11.44
CA THR A 45 2.64 -2.35 12.09
C THR A 45 2.98 -0.94 11.63
N MET A 46 2.00 -0.07 11.66
CA MET A 46 2.13 1.36 11.43
C MET A 46 1.90 2.08 12.76
N GLY A 47 2.88 2.84 13.21
CA GLY A 47 2.84 3.51 14.49
C GLY A 47 4.13 4.27 14.81
N PRO A 48 4.22 4.93 15.97
CA PRO A 48 5.30 5.85 16.32
C PRO A 48 6.55 5.15 16.86
N TYR A 49 6.57 3.82 16.92
CA TYR A 49 7.60 3.08 17.66
C TYR A 49 8.77 2.59 16.79
N SER A 50 8.80 3.00 15.53
CA SER A 50 9.89 2.69 14.60
C SER A 50 10.58 3.95 14.14
N ASP A 51 11.91 3.97 14.19
CA ASP A 51 12.68 5.09 13.65
C ASP A 51 12.52 5.19 12.13
N PRO A 52 12.47 6.41 11.58
CA PRO A 52 12.46 6.61 10.14
C PRO A 52 13.73 6.05 9.47
N VAL A 53 13.55 5.31 8.38
CA VAL A 53 14.68 4.76 7.60
C VAL A 53 15.33 5.81 6.70
N MET A 54 14.64 6.91 6.43
CA MET A 54 15.13 8.08 5.71
C MET A 54 14.31 9.32 6.04
N SER A 55 14.89 10.49 5.74
CA SER A 55 14.22 11.80 5.79
C SER A 55 14.21 12.41 4.40
N ILE A 56 13.10 13.04 4.04
CA ILE A 56 12.89 13.71 2.75
C ILE A 56 12.21 15.06 2.96
N LYS A 57 12.30 15.94 1.97
CA LYS A 57 11.59 17.22 1.96
C LYS A 57 10.29 17.12 1.16
N PRO A 58 9.29 17.96 1.48
CA PRO A 58 8.13 18.10 0.62
C PRO A 58 8.55 18.44 -0.83
N GLY A 59 8.02 17.69 -1.80
CA GLY A 59 8.36 17.81 -3.21
C GLY A 59 9.44 16.84 -3.71
N ASP A 60 10.11 16.13 -2.82
CA ASP A 60 11.03 15.07 -3.18
C ASP A 60 10.28 13.85 -3.76
N THR A 61 11.01 13.06 -4.53
CA THR A 61 10.53 11.79 -5.08
C THR A 61 11.23 10.63 -4.39
N VAL A 62 10.47 9.58 -4.03
CA VAL A 62 11.04 8.35 -3.48
C VAL A 62 10.74 7.18 -4.42
N VAL A 63 11.79 6.50 -4.86
CA VAL A 63 11.67 5.21 -5.57
C VAL A 63 11.77 4.11 -4.54
N VAL A 64 10.68 3.37 -4.34
CA VAL A 64 10.56 2.36 -3.29
C VAL A 64 10.61 0.95 -3.87
N GLU A 65 11.52 0.12 -3.39
CA GLU A 65 11.54 -1.32 -3.65
C GLU A 65 10.62 -2.03 -2.64
N THR A 66 9.40 -2.33 -3.05
CA THR A 66 8.45 -3.04 -2.18
C THR A 66 8.70 -4.55 -2.18
N ARG A 67 8.31 -5.21 -1.09
CA ARG A 67 8.20 -6.67 -1.01
C ARG A 67 6.78 -7.14 -1.34
N ASP A 68 6.71 -8.37 -1.80
CA ASP A 68 5.47 -9.14 -1.88
C ASP A 68 4.83 -9.27 -0.47
N ALA A 69 3.50 -9.19 -0.40
CA ALA A 69 2.76 -9.26 0.85
C ALA A 69 3.01 -10.55 1.66
N PHE A 70 3.46 -11.60 0.99
CA PHE A 70 3.82 -12.88 1.59
C PHE A 70 5.33 -13.07 1.77
N GLU A 71 6.13 -12.01 1.59
CA GLU A 71 7.60 -12.01 1.68
C GLU A 71 8.29 -13.03 0.75
N GLY A 72 7.66 -13.39 -0.36
CA GLY A 72 8.16 -14.42 -1.26
C GLY A 72 8.07 -15.83 -0.70
N LYS A 73 7.37 -16.08 0.42
CA LYS A 73 7.20 -17.41 1.01
C LYS A 73 6.37 -18.34 0.12
N ILE A 74 5.45 -17.76 -0.66
CA ILE A 74 4.63 -18.49 -1.62
C ILE A 74 5.31 -18.47 -2.99
N GLN A 75 5.96 -19.56 -3.34
CA GLN A 75 6.78 -19.65 -4.55
C GLN A 75 6.13 -20.42 -5.70
N LYS A 76 5.27 -21.37 -5.40
CA LYS A 76 4.62 -22.24 -6.40
C LYS A 76 3.15 -22.51 -6.06
N GLU A 77 2.38 -22.93 -7.06
CA GLU A 77 0.93 -23.17 -6.90
C GLU A 77 0.59 -24.34 -5.96
N SER A 78 1.55 -25.24 -5.72
CA SER A 78 1.41 -26.33 -4.75
C SER A 78 1.73 -25.93 -3.31
N ASP A 79 2.18 -24.70 -3.05
CA ASP A 79 2.38 -24.23 -1.70
C ASP A 79 1.02 -24.03 -1.01
N LYS A 80 1.01 -24.30 0.29
CA LYS A 80 -0.18 -24.07 1.12
C LYS A 80 0.05 -22.84 2.00
N PRO A 81 -0.78 -21.82 1.86
CA PRO A 81 -0.71 -20.64 2.73
C PRO A 81 -0.69 -20.97 4.22
N SER A 82 -1.53 -21.93 4.66
CA SER A 82 -1.60 -22.38 6.07
C SER A 82 -0.29 -22.96 6.61
N GLU A 83 0.57 -23.52 5.73
CA GLU A 83 1.84 -24.11 6.11
C GLU A 83 3.03 -23.11 5.98
N LYS A 84 2.85 -22.05 5.19
CA LYS A 84 3.93 -21.13 4.78
C LYS A 84 3.84 -19.76 5.45
N LEU A 85 2.63 -19.30 5.74
CA LEU A 85 2.39 -17.98 6.26
C LEU A 85 2.24 -18.01 7.77
N GLU A 86 2.74 -17.00 8.43
CA GLU A 86 2.69 -16.83 9.87
C GLU A 86 1.87 -15.58 10.22
N MET A 87 0.66 -15.80 10.69
CA MET A 87 -0.20 -14.70 11.11
C MET A 87 0.29 -14.10 12.46
N PRO A 88 0.24 -12.78 12.66
CA PRO A 88 -0.25 -11.74 11.74
C PRO A 88 0.85 -11.10 10.87
N PHE A 89 2.00 -11.74 10.69
CA PHE A 89 3.18 -11.20 10.01
C PHE A 89 3.06 -11.31 8.49
N LEU A 90 2.05 -10.64 7.94
CA LEU A 90 1.84 -10.47 6.51
C LEU A 90 1.95 -9.00 6.14
N ASN A 91 2.13 -8.73 4.84
CA ASN A 91 2.14 -7.39 4.28
C ASN A 91 3.25 -6.50 4.89
N PRO A 92 4.53 -6.84 4.67
CA PRO A 92 5.68 -6.09 5.19
C PRO A 92 5.70 -4.67 4.61
N GLN A 93 5.87 -3.68 5.47
CA GLN A 93 5.83 -2.27 5.12
C GLN A 93 7.22 -1.67 4.98
N ASN A 94 7.40 -0.84 3.95
CA ASN A 94 8.54 0.04 3.82
C ASN A 94 8.39 1.29 4.71
N GLY A 95 9.52 1.88 5.09
CA GLY A 95 9.54 3.05 5.93
C GLY A 95 9.75 2.71 7.42
N PRO A 96 9.34 3.60 8.33
CA PRO A 96 8.75 4.92 8.07
C PRO A 96 9.69 5.88 7.32
N ILE A 97 9.10 6.81 6.57
CA ILE A 97 9.82 7.90 5.90
C ILE A 97 9.44 9.21 6.61
N MET A 98 10.43 9.91 7.15
CA MET A 98 10.23 11.23 7.75
C MET A 98 10.05 12.27 6.65
N ILE A 99 9.01 13.09 6.74
CA ILE A 99 8.82 14.24 5.88
C ILE A 99 9.16 15.49 6.70
N GLU A 100 10.22 16.19 6.29
CA GLU A 100 10.71 17.37 7.02
C GLU A 100 9.62 18.46 7.09
N GLY A 101 9.38 18.96 8.30
CA GLY A 101 8.41 20.04 8.55
C GLY A 101 6.95 19.60 8.56
N ALA A 102 6.63 18.32 8.38
CA ALA A 102 5.27 17.83 8.59
C ALA A 102 4.96 17.74 10.09
N GLU A 103 3.84 18.33 10.50
CA GLU A 103 3.41 18.40 11.88
C GLU A 103 2.00 17.83 12.06
N LYS A 104 1.67 17.41 13.26
CA LYS A 104 0.33 16.93 13.62
C LYS A 104 -0.76 17.92 13.22
N GLY A 105 -1.72 17.45 12.46
CA GLY A 105 -2.83 18.26 11.93
C GLY A 105 -2.63 18.71 10.50
N ASP A 106 -1.46 18.46 9.91
CA ASP A 106 -1.22 18.64 8.49
C ASP A 106 -1.88 17.51 7.67
N ALA A 107 -1.84 17.65 6.36
CA ALA A 107 -2.17 16.62 5.41
C ALA A 107 -1.02 16.43 4.43
N ILE A 108 -0.60 15.19 4.26
CA ILE A 108 0.39 14.81 3.24
C ILE A 108 -0.35 14.46 1.94
N ALA A 109 0.13 15.02 0.82
CA ALA A 109 -0.33 14.66 -0.52
C ALA A 109 0.72 13.74 -1.17
N VAL A 110 0.39 12.48 -1.36
CA VAL A 110 1.26 11.49 -2.00
C VAL A 110 0.83 11.30 -3.45
N TYR A 111 1.66 11.75 -4.39
CA TYR A 111 1.47 11.52 -5.81
C TYR A 111 2.16 10.23 -6.24
N ILE A 112 1.43 9.33 -6.89
CA ILE A 112 1.96 8.08 -7.43
C ILE A 112 2.33 8.31 -8.89
N ASP A 113 3.62 8.43 -9.19
CA ASP A 113 4.10 8.68 -10.55
C ASP A 113 4.07 7.40 -11.39
N LYS A 114 4.69 6.33 -10.90
CA LYS A 114 4.84 5.08 -11.64
C LYS A 114 4.84 3.87 -10.70
N MET A 115 4.29 2.76 -11.19
CA MET A 115 4.42 1.42 -10.58
C MET A 115 4.85 0.44 -11.63
N VAL A 116 5.94 -0.28 -11.40
CA VAL A 116 6.46 -1.30 -12.31
C VAL A 116 6.61 -2.63 -11.58
N PRO A 117 6.31 -3.74 -12.24
CA PRO A 117 6.60 -5.05 -11.68
C PRO A 117 8.10 -5.22 -11.45
N ARG A 118 8.45 -5.89 -10.37
CA ARG A 118 9.84 -6.09 -9.97
C ARG A 118 10.43 -7.34 -10.61
N GLY A 119 11.69 -7.23 -11.09
CA GLY A 119 12.46 -8.34 -11.67
C GLY A 119 12.26 -8.52 -13.17
N GLU A 120 13.08 -9.40 -13.76
CA GLU A 120 13.05 -9.68 -15.22
C GLU A 120 11.82 -10.48 -15.65
N ASN A 121 11.34 -11.38 -14.76
CA ASN A 121 10.16 -12.21 -14.99
C ASN A 121 9.21 -12.03 -13.80
N PRO A 122 8.51 -10.91 -13.71
CA PRO A 122 7.69 -10.61 -12.55
C PRO A 122 6.50 -11.56 -12.43
N LEU A 123 6.25 -12.01 -11.21
CA LEU A 123 5.14 -12.89 -10.86
C LEU A 123 4.25 -12.24 -9.80
N GLY A 124 2.96 -12.17 -10.09
CA GLY A 124 1.96 -11.91 -9.09
C GLY A 124 1.60 -13.21 -8.35
N THR A 125 1.17 -13.08 -7.11
CA THR A 125 0.68 -14.19 -6.29
C THR A 125 -0.74 -13.87 -5.84
N CYS A 126 -1.67 -14.78 -6.14
CA CYS A 126 -3.04 -14.73 -5.63
C CYS A 126 -3.30 -15.97 -4.79
N CYS A 127 -3.79 -15.78 -3.57
CA CYS A 127 -4.06 -16.87 -2.64
C CYS A 127 -5.50 -16.81 -2.14
N MET A 128 -6.10 -17.99 -2.01
CA MET A 128 -7.22 -18.21 -1.09
C MET A 128 -6.60 -18.68 0.23
N ILE A 129 -6.78 -17.90 1.27
CA ILE A 129 -6.21 -18.14 2.60
C ILE A 129 -7.38 -18.39 3.55
N GLU A 130 -7.28 -19.40 4.41
CA GLU A 130 -8.26 -19.67 5.43
C GLU A 130 -8.50 -18.43 6.30
N GLU A 131 -9.74 -18.17 6.66
CA GLU A 131 -10.24 -17.00 7.40
C GLU A 131 -10.12 -15.63 6.66
N PHE A 132 -9.65 -15.60 5.41
CA PHE A 132 -9.62 -14.39 4.60
C PHE A 132 -10.71 -14.43 3.51
N GLY A 133 -11.58 -13.42 3.53
CA GLY A 133 -12.67 -13.26 2.56
C GLY A 133 -13.84 -14.21 2.77
N ALA A 134 -14.93 -13.93 2.05
CA ALA A 134 -16.24 -14.55 2.30
C ALA A 134 -16.35 -16.04 1.90
N LEU A 135 -15.44 -16.55 1.09
CA LEU A 135 -15.53 -17.90 0.53
C LEU A 135 -14.60 -18.92 1.21
N THR A 136 -13.74 -18.49 2.12
CA THR A 136 -12.71 -19.33 2.75
C THR A 136 -13.07 -19.81 4.16
N GLY A 137 -14.32 -19.59 4.62
CA GLY A 137 -14.80 -20.11 5.88
C GLY A 137 -14.37 -19.30 7.10
N THR A 138 -14.72 -18.04 7.14
CA THR A 138 -14.58 -17.23 8.36
C THR A 138 -15.67 -17.59 9.38
N SER A 139 -15.45 -17.22 10.66
CA SER A 139 -16.46 -17.37 11.72
C SER A 139 -17.81 -16.67 11.40
N TYR A 140 -17.78 -15.65 10.53
CA TYR A 140 -18.97 -14.91 10.11
C TYR A 140 -19.69 -15.54 8.90
N THR A 141 -19.00 -16.31 8.08
CA THR A 141 -19.50 -16.84 6.81
C THR A 141 -19.64 -18.36 6.80
N ALA A 142 -19.21 -19.05 7.85
CA ALA A 142 -19.18 -20.51 7.94
C ALA A 142 -20.56 -21.17 7.76
N THR A 143 -21.66 -20.43 7.98
CA THR A 143 -23.03 -20.94 7.83
C THR A 143 -23.63 -20.68 6.45
N LEU A 144 -22.96 -19.94 5.58
CA LEU A 144 -23.49 -19.56 4.26
C LEU A 144 -23.17 -20.59 3.17
N ASN A 145 -22.00 -21.20 3.24
CA ASN A 145 -21.50 -22.21 2.31
C ASN A 145 -20.33 -22.96 2.94
N ASP A 146 -20.06 -24.15 2.44
CA ASP A 146 -18.84 -24.86 2.79
C ASP A 146 -17.62 -24.03 2.35
N PRO A 147 -16.56 -23.90 3.18
CA PRO A 147 -15.38 -23.14 2.84
C PRO A 147 -14.68 -23.74 1.61
N LEU A 148 -14.28 -22.89 0.69
CA LEU A 148 -13.41 -23.32 -0.40
C LEU A 148 -12.01 -23.63 0.15
N PRO A 149 -11.34 -24.64 -0.38
CA PRO A 149 -9.99 -25.00 0.04
C PRO A 149 -9.00 -23.88 -0.28
N GLU A 150 -7.94 -23.80 0.52
CA GLU A 150 -6.83 -22.92 0.20
C GLU A 150 -6.25 -23.21 -1.19
N LYS A 151 -5.87 -22.17 -1.89
CA LYS A 151 -5.36 -22.27 -3.25
C LYS A 151 -4.38 -21.14 -3.53
N VAL A 152 -3.34 -21.48 -4.25
CA VAL A 152 -2.36 -20.51 -4.76
C VAL A 152 -2.45 -20.46 -6.28
N ARG A 153 -2.34 -19.26 -6.83
CA ARG A 153 -2.12 -19.03 -8.25
C ARG A 153 -0.94 -18.08 -8.44
N LYS A 154 0.02 -18.50 -9.24
CA LYS A 154 1.11 -17.68 -9.72
C LYS A 154 0.73 -17.09 -11.07
N ILE A 155 0.91 -15.80 -11.23
CA ILE A 155 0.39 -15.04 -12.36
C ILE A 155 1.55 -14.32 -13.03
N ASN A 156 1.82 -14.65 -14.29
CA ASN A 156 2.78 -13.91 -15.10
C ASN A 156 2.20 -12.54 -15.44
N LEU A 157 3.04 -11.51 -15.40
CA LEU A 157 2.64 -10.15 -15.73
C LEU A 157 3.81 -9.35 -16.32
N ASP A 158 3.49 -8.29 -17.01
CA ASP A 158 4.42 -7.27 -17.49
C ASP A 158 3.84 -5.86 -17.25
N GLU A 159 4.49 -4.83 -17.75
CA GLU A 159 4.01 -3.44 -17.60
C GLU A 159 2.71 -3.13 -18.38
N LYS A 160 2.17 -4.07 -19.13
CA LYS A 160 0.96 -3.88 -19.96
C LYS A 160 -0.16 -4.83 -19.58
N GLN A 161 0.17 -6.06 -19.22
CA GLN A 161 -0.81 -7.13 -19.09
C GLN A 161 -0.52 -8.06 -17.91
N VAL A 162 -1.61 -8.62 -17.40
CA VAL A 162 -1.64 -9.70 -16.40
C VAL A 162 -2.17 -10.95 -17.11
N TYR A 163 -1.37 -11.99 -17.19
CA TYR A 163 -1.71 -13.26 -17.85
C TYR A 163 -2.34 -14.20 -16.82
N TRP A 164 -3.63 -13.98 -16.57
CA TRP A 164 -4.37 -14.74 -15.54
C TRP A 164 -4.41 -16.24 -15.84
N SER A 165 -4.60 -16.60 -17.10
CA SER A 165 -4.58 -17.98 -17.59
C SER A 165 -4.31 -18.02 -19.09
N ASP A 166 -4.22 -19.22 -19.68
CA ASP A 166 -4.08 -19.40 -21.14
C ASP A 166 -5.23 -18.79 -21.95
N ARG A 167 -6.36 -18.48 -21.29
CA ARG A 167 -7.57 -17.93 -21.91
C ARG A 167 -7.92 -16.52 -21.47
N ILE A 168 -7.33 -16.04 -20.38
CA ILE A 168 -7.70 -14.76 -19.77
C ILE A 168 -6.47 -13.90 -19.61
N THR A 169 -6.48 -12.76 -20.28
CA THR A 169 -5.49 -11.69 -20.13
C THR A 169 -6.21 -10.43 -19.72
N LEU A 170 -5.68 -9.75 -18.72
CA LEU A 170 -6.22 -8.51 -18.15
C LEU A 170 -5.23 -7.37 -18.37
N PRO A 171 -5.68 -6.11 -18.50
CA PRO A 171 -4.76 -4.98 -18.53
C PRO A 171 -4.05 -4.85 -17.18
N TYR A 172 -2.74 -4.52 -17.21
CA TYR A 172 -2.00 -4.20 -16.01
C TYR A 172 -2.45 -2.83 -15.48
N LYS A 173 -3.14 -2.84 -14.36
CA LYS A 173 -3.60 -1.63 -13.63
C LYS A 173 -3.13 -1.73 -12.18
N PRO A 174 -1.86 -1.40 -11.93
CA PRO A 174 -1.32 -1.52 -10.58
C PRO A 174 -1.90 -0.45 -9.65
N HIS A 175 -2.08 -0.82 -8.40
CA HIS A 175 -2.37 0.10 -7.32
C HIS A 175 -1.59 -0.31 -6.07
N ILE A 176 -1.40 0.62 -5.14
CA ILE A 176 -0.82 0.33 -3.84
C ILE A 176 -1.94 -0.07 -2.88
N GLY A 177 -1.81 -1.23 -2.23
CA GLY A 177 -2.78 -1.68 -1.23
C GLY A 177 -2.66 -0.89 0.07
N THR A 178 -1.43 -0.72 0.55
CA THR A 178 -1.16 -0.10 1.85
C THR A 178 -0.34 1.18 1.69
N LEU A 179 -0.89 2.27 2.18
CA LEU A 179 -0.24 3.58 2.26
C LEU A 179 -0.74 4.30 3.51
N SER A 180 0.15 4.75 4.39
CA SER A 180 -0.28 5.34 5.67
C SER A 180 0.67 6.39 6.21
N CYS A 181 0.14 7.26 7.08
CA CYS A 181 0.92 7.93 8.10
C CYS A 181 1.03 7.05 9.35
N SER A 182 1.99 7.35 10.22
CA SER A 182 2.11 6.70 11.52
C SER A 182 1.12 7.31 12.50
N PRO A 183 0.24 6.53 13.16
CA PRO A 183 -0.57 7.02 14.27
C PRO A 183 0.31 7.55 15.41
N GLU A 184 -0.22 8.50 16.19
CA GLU A 184 0.52 9.18 17.27
C GLU A 184 0.86 8.24 18.44
N ILE A 185 -0.04 7.33 18.77
CA ILE A 185 0.06 6.47 19.96
C ILE A 185 -0.08 4.99 19.58
N ASP A 186 -1.04 4.67 18.72
CA ASP A 186 -1.38 3.30 18.40
C ASP A 186 -0.38 2.65 17.46
N SER A 187 -0.23 1.34 17.59
CA SER A 187 0.49 0.51 16.64
C SER A 187 -0.51 -0.39 15.93
N ILE A 188 -0.85 -0.03 14.70
CA ILE A 188 -1.91 -0.69 13.91
C ILE A 188 -1.28 -1.70 12.96
N ASN A 189 -1.84 -2.91 12.94
CA ASN A 189 -1.36 -3.97 12.05
C ASN A 189 -1.45 -3.55 10.57
N SER A 190 -0.45 -3.92 9.78
CA SER A 190 -0.34 -3.58 8.36
C SER A 190 -1.45 -4.14 7.46
N LEU A 191 -2.32 -4.99 7.99
CA LEU A 191 -3.50 -5.51 7.30
C LEU A 191 -4.77 -4.67 7.55
N THR A 192 -4.68 -3.64 8.38
CA THR A 192 -5.86 -2.88 8.85
C THR A 192 -5.87 -1.46 8.26
N PRO A 193 -6.95 -1.03 7.61
CA PRO A 193 -7.17 0.36 7.25
C PRO A 193 -7.83 1.13 8.41
N ASP A 194 -7.50 2.42 8.56
CA ASP A 194 -8.16 3.33 9.49
C ASP A 194 -7.88 4.79 9.05
N ASN A 195 -8.13 5.76 9.95
CA ASN A 195 -7.91 7.20 9.72
C ASN A 195 -6.48 7.55 9.26
N HIS A 196 -5.49 6.77 9.64
CA HIS A 196 -4.09 6.91 9.20
C HIS A 196 -3.85 6.48 7.73
N GLY A 197 -4.86 5.96 7.03
CA GLY A 197 -4.75 5.25 5.76
C GLY A 197 -4.71 3.75 6.01
N GLY A 198 -3.54 3.13 5.90
CA GLY A 198 -3.36 1.69 6.13
C GLY A 198 -3.62 0.83 4.89
N ASN A 199 -4.07 -0.40 5.11
CA ASN A 199 -4.37 -1.35 4.04
C ASN A 199 -5.75 -1.08 3.41
N MET A 200 -5.83 -0.03 2.65
CA MET A 200 -7.08 0.43 2.05
C MET A 200 -7.52 -0.39 0.82
N ASP A 201 -6.58 -1.06 0.17
CA ASP A 201 -6.81 -1.85 -1.05
C ASP A 201 -7.66 -1.12 -2.11
N LEU A 202 -7.43 0.19 -2.24
CA LEU A 202 -8.21 1.06 -3.13
C LEU A 202 -7.64 1.04 -4.55
N PRO A 203 -8.35 0.49 -5.55
CA PRO A 203 -7.86 0.39 -6.94
C PRO A 203 -7.55 1.73 -7.61
N ASP A 204 -8.07 2.84 -7.06
CA ASP A 204 -7.81 4.18 -7.56
C ASP A 204 -6.44 4.74 -7.13
N MET A 205 -5.76 4.11 -6.16
CA MET A 205 -4.40 4.48 -5.73
C MET A 205 -3.33 3.93 -6.66
N GLY A 206 -3.41 4.27 -7.92
CA GLY A 206 -2.50 3.88 -8.98
C GLY A 206 -1.73 5.06 -9.60
N PRO A 207 -0.92 4.82 -10.63
CA PRO A 207 -0.17 5.86 -11.31
C PRO A 207 -1.05 7.02 -11.79
N GLY A 208 -0.66 8.25 -11.46
CA GLY A 208 -1.40 9.48 -11.76
C GLY A 208 -2.37 9.93 -10.66
N SER A 209 -2.57 9.14 -9.61
CA SER A 209 -3.42 9.51 -8.47
C SER A 209 -2.67 10.34 -7.42
N ILE A 210 -3.43 11.10 -6.63
CA ILE A 210 -2.94 11.78 -5.43
C ILE A 210 -3.77 11.28 -4.25
N THR A 211 -3.09 10.75 -3.25
CA THR A 211 -3.71 10.32 -1.99
C THR A 211 -3.37 11.34 -0.90
N TYR A 212 -4.37 11.82 -0.19
CA TYR A 212 -4.22 12.72 0.96
C TYR A 212 -4.36 11.92 2.25
N LEU A 213 -3.36 12.03 3.10
CA LEU A 213 -3.32 11.36 4.40
C LEU A 213 -3.15 12.39 5.52
N PRO A 214 -3.81 12.22 6.67
CA PRO A 214 -3.58 13.08 7.84
C PRO A 214 -2.23 12.76 8.49
N VAL A 215 -1.58 13.80 9.02
CA VAL A 215 -0.38 13.70 9.85
C VAL A 215 -0.75 13.74 11.32
#